data_5387f70a701a9a8321f37c226e0357ec
#
_entry.id   5387f70a701a9a8321f37c226e0357ec
#
_cell.length_a   1.000
_cell.length_b   1.000
_cell.length_c   1.000
_cell.angle_alpha   90.00
_cell.angle_beta   90.00
_cell.angle_gamma   90.00
#
_symmetry.space_group_name_H-M   'P 1'
#
loop_
_entity.id
_entity.type
_entity.pdbx_description
1 polymer ?
#
loop_
_entity_poly.entity_id
_entity_poly.type
_entity_poly.pdbx_seq_one_letter_code
_entity_poly.pdbx_strand_id
1 'polypeptide(L)'
;MNRRYIPNALTCGNLICGCIATGAGFHHHFLTAFLFILLGAVFDFFDGFAARLLKAPSKMGIELDSLADDVTFGVAPSSMIFTLFTEVRYPELIYNPFWFKFLPFTAFLLAAFSAYRLAKFNLDERQRLDFIGLPTPACAIFWASFISSSEAYLVSPRFNAPFLLAFVLMFCFLLISEIPMFSMKFKHFDLRDKHTLVKFGFVLVCAGILVISGMAAESGHVLQSLSKGLAGCIGLYIATYLVMHVAGISSQNDVNE
;
A
#
# COMPACT_ATOMS: atom_id res chain seq x y z
N MET A 1 -17.98 -12.97 28.04
CA MET A 1 -17.87 -12.35 26.70
C MET A 1 -16.84 -13.11 25.92
N ASN A 2 -17.15 -13.61 24.73
CA ASN A 2 -16.23 -14.45 23.97
C ASN A 2 -15.09 -13.56 23.45
N ARG A 3 -13.83 -13.81 23.88
CA ARG A 3 -12.66 -12.96 23.62
C ARG A 3 -12.38 -12.75 22.12
N ARG A 4 -12.99 -13.56 21.24
CA ARG A 4 -12.87 -13.49 19.78
C ARG A 4 -13.66 -12.33 19.16
N TYR A 5 -14.64 -11.75 19.88
CA TYR A 5 -15.43 -10.64 19.32
C TYR A 5 -14.61 -9.34 19.18
N ILE A 6 -13.61 -9.12 20.03
CA ILE A 6 -12.81 -7.88 20.01
C ILE A 6 -11.96 -7.78 18.74
N PRO A 7 -11.12 -8.79 18.38
CA PRO A 7 -10.39 -8.75 17.11
C PRO A 7 -11.33 -8.59 15.90
N ASN A 8 -12.38 -9.42 15.81
CA ASN A 8 -13.30 -9.35 14.67
C ASN A 8 -14.01 -7.99 14.55
N ALA A 9 -14.30 -7.32 15.67
CA ALA A 9 -14.88 -5.97 15.64
C ALA A 9 -13.89 -4.93 15.09
N LEU A 10 -12.60 -5.06 15.40
CA LEU A 10 -11.55 -4.23 14.85
C LEU A 10 -11.39 -4.48 13.34
N THR A 11 -11.41 -5.74 12.90
CA THR A 11 -11.41 -6.10 11.49
C THR A 11 -12.64 -5.53 10.74
N CYS A 12 -13.82 -5.56 11.36
CA CYS A 12 -14.99 -4.87 10.80
C CYS A 12 -14.80 -3.35 10.75
N GLY A 13 -14.07 -2.75 11.70
CA GLY A 13 -13.67 -1.34 11.66
C GLY A 13 -12.76 -1.04 10.48
N ASN A 14 -11.77 -1.91 10.18
CA ASN A 14 -10.95 -1.84 8.97
C ASN A 14 -11.83 -1.85 7.72
N LEU A 15 -12.73 -2.82 7.59
CA LEU A 15 -13.66 -2.93 6.46
C LEU A 15 -14.51 -1.68 6.25
N ILE A 16 -15.08 -1.12 7.34
CA ILE A 16 -15.88 0.11 7.27
C ILE A 16 -15.03 1.28 6.77
N CYS A 17 -13.79 1.41 7.26
CA CYS A 17 -12.85 2.42 6.76
C CYS A 17 -12.59 2.24 5.27
N GLY A 18 -12.38 1.02 4.80
CA GLY A 18 -12.20 0.70 3.38
C GLY A 18 -13.42 1.08 2.52
N CYS A 19 -14.62 0.80 2.99
CA CYS A 19 -15.86 1.20 2.30
C CYS A 19 -16.00 2.73 2.20
N ILE A 20 -15.72 3.46 3.29
CA ILE A 20 -15.76 4.92 3.30
C ILE A 20 -14.68 5.49 2.36
N ALA A 21 -13.46 4.95 2.40
CA ALA A 21 -12.36 5.34 1.52
C ALA A 21 -12.72 5.12 0.04
N THR A 22 -13.36 3.98 -0.28
CA THR A 22 -13.83 3.67 -1.64
C THR A 22 -14.85 4.70 -2.11
N GLY A 23 -15.86 5.01 -1.29
CA GLY A 23 -16.84 6.05 -1.60
C GLY A 23 -16.19 7.43 -1.80
N ALA A 24 -15.28 7.81 -0.89
CA ALA A 24 -14.54 9.08 -1.00
C ALA A 24 -13.68 9.12 -2.27
N GLY A 25 -13.04 8.00 -2.64
CA GLY A 25 -12.25 7.87 -3.87
C GLY A 25 -13.06 8.14 -5.13
N PHE A 26 -14.27 7.59 -5.25
CA PHE A 26 -15.17 7.83 -6.37
C PHE A 26 -15.71 9.27 -6.42
N HIS A 27 -15.79 9.95 -5.29
CA HIS A 27 -16.27 11.33 -5.19
C HIS A 27 -15.14 12.39 -5.21
N HIS A 28 -13.95 12.06 -5.68
CA HIS A 28 -12.78 12.96 -5.74
C HIS A 28 -12.32 13.50 -4.37
N HIS A 29 -12.73 12.90 -3.28
CA HIS A 29 -12.25 13.26 -1.95
C HIS A 29 -10.99 12.49 -1.58
N PHE A 30 -9.92 12.63 -2.38
CA PHE A 30 -8.71 11.82 -2.28
C PHE A 30 -8.01 11.90 -0.93
N LEU A 31 -7.98 13.10 -0.31
CA LEU A 31 -7.40 13.24 1.03
C LEU A 31 -8.22 12.48 2.08
N THR A 32 -9.56 12.51 1.98
CA THR A 32 -10.43 11.74 2.87
C THR A 32 -10.21 10.24 2.66
N ALA A 33 -10.16 9.77 1.40
CA ALA A 33 -9.87 8.38 1.08
C ALA A 33 -8.52 7.93 1.68
N PHE A 34 -7.47 8.74 1.52
CA PHE A 34 -6.16 8.47 2.11
C PHE A 34 -6.21 8.33 3.63
N LEU A 35 -6.90 9.25 4.33
CA LEU A 35 -7.01 9.21 5.79
C LEU A 35 -7.76 7.96 6.28
N PHE A 36 -8.83 7.55 5.57
CA PHE A 36 -9.55 6.34 5.92
C PHE A 36 -8.78 5.06 5.58
N ILE A 37 -7.96 5.04 4.53
CA ILE A 37 -7.02 3.92 4.26
C ILE A 37 -6.00 3.81 5.39
N LEU A 38 -5.44 4.93 5.86
CA LEU A 38 -4.52 4.94 7.01
C LEU A 38 -5.20 4.45 8.29
N LEU A 39 -6.42 4.92 8.54
CA LEU A 39 -7.20 4.48 9.71
C LEU A 39 -7.52 2.99 9.62
N GLY A 40 -7.85 2.47 8.44
CA GLY A 40 -8.02 1.06 8.18
C GLY A 40 -6.76 0.25 8.50
N ALA A 41 -5.58 0.73 8.08
CA ALA A 41 -4.30 0.09 8.40
C ALA A 41 -4.01 0.07 9.92
N VAL A 42 -4.47 1.08 10.65
CA VAL A 42 -4.38 1.09 12.12
C VAL A 42 -5.30 0.01 12.72
N PHE A 43 -6.53 -0.11 12.24
CA PHE A 43 -7.46 -1.15 12.71
C PHE A 43 -6.94 -2.56 12.40
N ASP A 44 -6.40 -2.81 11.20
CA ASP A 44 -5.74 -4.05 10.79
C ASP A 44 -4.59 -4.42 11.74
N PHE A 45 -3.69 -3.48 12.01
CA PHE A 45 -2.62 -3.71 12.97
C PHE A 45 -3.13 -4.11 14.35
N PHE A 46 -4.18 -3.42 14.84
CA PHE A 46 -4.72 -3.66 16.20
C PHE A 46 -5.54 -4.94 16.29
N ASP A 47 -6.20 -5.43 15.24
CA ASP A 47 -6.94 -6.69 15.29
C ASP A 47 -5.99 -7.88 15.39
N GLY A 48 -4.91 -7.91 14.58
CA GLY A 48 -3.87 -8.91 14.72
C GLY A 48 -3.13 -8.84 16.06
N PHE A 49 -2.91 -7.64 16.59
CA PHE A 49 -2.34 -7.46 17.93
C PHE A 49 -3.28 -7.98 19.02
N ALA A 50 -4.58 -7.63 18.97
CA ALA A 50 -5.60 -8.07 19.92
C ALA A 50 -5.81 -9.59 19.86
N ALA A 51 -5.82 -10.20 18.68
CA ALA A 51 -5.94 -11.65 18.51
C ALA A 51 -4.78 -12.40 19.21
N ARG A 52 -3.55 -11.89 19.08
CA ARG A 52 -2.37 -12.45 19.77
C ARG A 52 -2.41 -12.23 21.28
N LEU A 53 -2.72 -11.00 21.74
CA LEU A 53 -2.76 -10.64 23.14
C LEU A 53 -3.83 -11.43 23.92
N LEU A 54 -5.01 -11.59 23.32
CA LEU A 54 -6.14 -12.31 23.92
C LEU A 54 -6.04 -13.84 23.75
N LYS A 55 -4.99 -14.32 23.04
CA LYS A 55 -4.84 -15.75 22.67
C LYS A 55 -6.10 -16.33 22.05
N ALA A 56 -6.73 -15.58 21.15
CA ALA A 56 -8.02 -15.89 20.56
C ALA A 56 -7.98 -15.96 19.00
N PRO A 57 -6.97 -16.59 18.37
CA PRO A 57 -6.98 -16.74 16.92
C PRO A 57 -8.18 -17.60 16.49
N SER A 58 -8.77 -17.28 15.34
CA SER A 58 -9.89 -18.05 14.79
C SER A 58 -9.77 -18.11 13.25
N LYS A 59 -10.20 -19.24 12.67
CA LYS A 59 -10.24 -19.37 11.21
C LYS A 59 -11.11 -18.28 10.58
N MET A 60 -12.27 -18.00 11.19
CA MET A 60 -13.15 -16.92 10.72
C MET A 60 -12.49 -15.54 10.79
N GLY A 61 -11.66 -15.27 11.81
CA GLY A 61 -10.92 -14.01 11.92
C GLY A 61 -9.93 -13.83 10.77
N ILE A 62 -9.19 -14.88 10.39
CA ILE A 62 -8.24 -14.85 9.28
C ILE A 62 -8.93 -14.58 7.94
N GLU A 63 -10.07 -15.23 7.68
CA GLU A 63 -10.85 -15.00 6.46
C GLU A 63 -11.45 -13.60 6.42
N LEU A 64 -12.00 -13.13 7.55
CA LEU A 64 -12.58 -11.80 7.67
C LEU A 64 -11.53 -10.70 7.47
N ASP A 65 -10.33 -10.89 8.01
CA ASP A 65 -9.16 -10.03 7.86
C ASP A 65 -8.79 -9.87 6.38
N SER A 66 -8.63 -10.99 5.67
CA SER A 66 -8.32 -10.97 4.23
C SER A 66 -9.39 -10.26 3.39
N LEU A 67 -10.67 -10.42 3.74
CA LEU A 67 -11.77 -9.73 3.05
C LEU A 67 -11.78 -8.23 3.34
N ALA A 68 -11.52 -7.84 4.59
CA ALA A 68 -11.43 -6.45 5.00
C ALA A 68 -10.24 -5.75 4.32
N ASP A 69 -9.09 -6.44 4.31
CA ASP A 69 -7.86 -5.95 3.69
C ASP A 69 -8.01 -5.74 2.18
N ASP A 70 -8.69 -6.66 1.47
CA ASP A 70 -8.91 -6.47 0.05
C ASP A 70 -9.76 -5.24 -0.25
N VAL A 71 -10.78 -4.96 0.55
CA VAL A 71 -11.58 -3.74 0.39
C VAL A 71 -10.75 -2.49 0.71
N THR A 72 -10.00 -2.49 1.81
CA THR A 72 -9.26 -1.31 2.28
C THR A 72 -8.00 -1.05 1.47
N PHE A 73 -7.27 -2.11 1.09
CA PHE A 73 -5.96 -1.99 0.44
C PHE A 73 -5.97 -2.40 -1.04
N GLY A 74 -7.05 -2.99 -1.53
CA GLY A 74 -7.26 -3.30 -2.94
C GLY A 74 -8.27 -2.36 -3.59
N VAL A 75 -9.53 -2.40 -3.14
CA VAL A 75 -10.65 -1.69 -3.79
C VAL A 75 -10.58 -0.18 -3.57
N ALA A 76 -10.27 0.29 -2.35
CA ALA A 76 -10.24 1.72 -2.06
C ALA A 76 -9.18 2.47 -2.91
N PRO A 77 -7.90 2.07 -2.99
CA PRO A 77 -6.96 2.73 -3.88
C PRO A 77 -7.33 2.57 -5.36
N SER A 78 -7.94 1.44 -5.76
CA SER A 78 -8.44 1.26 -7.13
C SER A 78 -9.54 2.25 -7.49
N SER A 79 -10.43 2.62 -6.55
CA SER A 79 -11.45 3.64 -6.78
C SER A 79 -10.84 5.02 -7.01
N MET A 80 -9.78 5.37 -6.27
CA MET A 80 -9.04 6.63 -6.48
C MET A 80 -8.37 6.66 -7.87
N ILE A 81 -7.74 5.55 -8.28
CA ILE A 81 -7.10 5.42 -9.59
C ILE A 81 -8.15 5.47 -10.72
N PHE A 82 -9.29 4.79 -10.54
CA PHE A 82 -10.40 4.85 -11.49
C PHE A 82 -10.84 6.29 -11.74
N THR A 83 -11.08 7.04 -10.67
CA THR A 83 -11.47 8.44 -10.73
C THR A 83 -10.39 9.30 -11.39
N LEU A 84 -9.12 9.06 -11.06
CA LEU A 84 -8.00 9.75 -11.71
C LEU A 84 -7.96 9.48 -13.22
N PHE A 85 -8.26 8.26 -13.70
CA PHE A 85 -8.35 7.97 -15.14
C PHE A 85 -9.43 8.78 -15.86
N THR A 86 -10.48 9.21 -15.18
CA THR A 86 -11.52 10.07 -15.80
C THR A 86 -11.08 11.51 -15.97
N GLU A 87 -9.98 11.92 -15.33
CA GLU A 87 -9.47 13.30 -15.32
C GLU A 87 -8.15 13.49 -16.04
N VAL A 88 -7.30 12.45 -16.08
CA VAL A 88 -6.00 12.54 -16.75
C VAL A 88 -6.17 12.75 -18.25
N ARG A 89 -5.16 13.39 -18.86
CA ARG A 89 -5.16 13.65 -20.30
C ARG A 89 -5.00 12.36 -21.10
N TYR A 90 -5.80 12.23 -22.15
CA TYR A 90 -5.64 11.19 -23.17
C TYR A 90 -4.90 11.76 -24.38
N PRO A 91 -3.79 11.15 -24.85
CA PRO A 91 -3.12 11.55 -26.09
C PRO A 91 -4.05 11.41 -27.30
N GLU A 92 -3.91 12.30 -28.30
CA GLU A 92 -4.75 12.29 -29.52
C GLU A 92 -4.76 10.94 -30.24
N LEU A 93 -3.65 10.23 -30.21
CA LEU A 93 -3.51 8.90 -30.81
C LEU A 93 -4.44 7.85 -30.19
N ILE A 94 -4.82 8.04 -28.92
CA ILE A 94 -5.67 7.11 -28.15
C ILE A 94 -7.03 7.78 -27.86
N TYR A 95 -7.27 8.97 -28.40
CA TYR A 95 -8.50 9.70 -28.20
C TYR A 95 -9.63 9.03 -29.00
N ASN A 96 -10.07 7.87 -28.52
CA ASN A 96 -11.20 7.12 -29.01
C ASN A 96 -12.20 6.96 -27.85
N PRO A 97 -13.53 7.18 -28.08
CA PRO A 97 -14.56 6.99 -27.08
C PRO A 97 -14.53 5.64 -26.37
N PHE A 98 -14.06 4.60 -27.06
CA PHE A 98 -13.87 3.27 -26.49
C PHE A 98 -12.84 3.28 -25.35
N TRP A 99 -11.62 3.80 -25.60
CA TRP A 99 -10.55 3.83 -24.59
C TRP A 99 -10.92 4.71 -23.40
N PHE A 100 -11.50 5.87 -23.66
CA PHE A 100 -11.97 6.78 -22.61
C PHE A 100 -12.99 6.12 -21.67
N LYS A 101 -13.85 5.26 -22.23
CA LYS A 101 -14.90 4.58 -21.46
C LYS A 101 -14.38 3.36 -20.71
N PHE A 102 -13.44 2.60 -21.25
CA PHE A 102 -13.04 1.30 -20.70
C PHE A 102 -11.70 1.32 -19.95
N LEU A 103 -10.77 2.23 -20.27
CA LEU A 103 -9.48 2.30 -19.64
C LEU A 103 -9.55 2.54 -18.11
N PRO A 104 -10.47 3.35 -17.57
CA PRO A 104 -10.60 3.52 -16.12
C PRO A 104 -10.82 2.22 -15.36
N PHE A 105 -11.52 1.25 -15.96
CA PHE A 105 -11.77 -0.05 -15.31
C PHE A 105 -10.50 -0.88 -15.12
N THR A 106 -9.41 -0.58 -15.80
CA THR A 106 -8.12 -1.23 -15.58
C THR A 106 -7.55 -0.94 -14.18
N ALA A 107 -8.00 0.12 -13.52
CA ALA A 107 -7.68 0.41 -12.12
C ALA A 107 -8.02 -0.77 -11.19
N PHE A 108 -9.10 -1.49 -11.47
CA PHE A 108 -9.53 -2.64 -10.65
C PHE A 108 -8.67 -3.89 -10.82
N LEU A 109 -7.72 -3.89 -11.78
CA LEU A 109 -6.66 -4.90 -11.78
C LEU A 109 -5.87 -4.87 -10.48
N LEU A 110 -5.64 -3.67 -9.91
CA LEU A 110 -4.92 -3.56 -8.63
C LEU A 110 -5.67 -4.30 -7.51
N ALA A 111 -7.00 -4.18 -7.42
CA ALA A 111 -7.82 -4.92 -6.46
C ALA A 111 -7.74 -6.43 -6.71
N ALA A 112 -7.90 -6.87 -7.97
CA ALA A 112 -7.83 -8.29 -8.31
C ALA A 112 -6.46 -8.91 -7.96
N PHE A 113 -5.37 -8.19 -8.22
CA PHE A 113 -4.02 -8.65 -7.88
C PHE A 113 -3.74 -8.58 -6.37
N SER A 114 -4.36 -7.63 -5.66
CA SER A 114 -4.35 -7.55 -4.19
C SER A 114 -5.03 -8.78 -3.58
N ALA A 115 -6.25 -9.10 -4.01
CA ALA A 115 -6.98 -10.29 -3.58
C ALA A 115 -6.20 -11.58 -3.85
N TYR A 116 -5.62 -11.71 -5.06
CA TYR A 116 -4.80 -12.86 -5.42
C TYR A 116 -3.57 -13.01 -4.49
N ARG A 117 -2.90 -11.89 -4.19
CA ARG A 117 -1.77 -11.87 -3.28
C ARG A 117 -2.16 -12.28 -1.86
N LEU A 118 -3.28 -11.76 -1.32
CA LEU A 118 -3.77 -12.13 0.01
C LEU A 118 -4.10 -13.62 0.09
N ALA A 119 -4.77 -14.17 -0.94
CA ALA A 119 -5.03 -15.59 -1.03
C ALA A 119 -3.74 -16.43 -1.09
N LYS A 120 -2.75 -16.02 -1.91
CA LYS A 120 -1.43 -16.67 -1.98
C LYS A 120 -0.71 -16.62 -0.63
N PHE A 121 -0.77 -15.48 0.06
CA PHE A 121 -0.15 -15.31 1.38
C PHE A 121 -0.73 -16.26 2.43
N ASN A 122 -2.04 -16.46 2.44
CA ASN A 122 -2.70 -17.35 3.40
C ASN A 122 -2.36 -18.84 3.17
N LEU A 123 -1.99 -19.22 1.94
CA LEU A 123 -1.67 -20.60 1.57
C LEU A 123 -0.18 -20.92 1.62
N ASP A 124 0.70 -19.91 1.53
CA ASP A 124 2.14 -20.12 1.41
C ASP A 124 2.82 -20.12 2.78
N GLU A 125 3.22 -21.31 3.25
CA GLU A 125 3.93 -21.46 4.53
C GLU A 125 5.32 -20.80 4.56
N ARG A 126 5.95 -20.56 3.40
CA ARG A 126 7.26 -19.90 3.28
C ARG A 126 7.22 -18.44 3.75
N GLN A 127 6.07 -17.79 3.66
CA GLN A 127 5.87 -16.37 4.00
C GLN A 127 5.76 -16.09 5.52
N ARG A 128 5.94 -17.12 6.35
CA ARG A 128 5.99 -16.95 7.82
C ARG A 128 7.25 -16.20 8.30
N LEU A 129 8.34 -16.24 7.54
CA LEU A 129 9.64 -15.66 7.91
C LEU A 129 9.90 -14.33 7.19
N ASP A 130 9.67 -14.26 5.88
CA ASP A 130 9.91 -13.08 5.06
C ASP A 130 8.74 -12.80 4.11
N PHE A 131 8.49 -11.53 3.83
CA PHE A 131 7.46 -11.14 2.87
C PHE A 131 7.96 -11.36 1.43
N ILE A 132 7.18 -12.06 0.61
CA ILE A 132 7.42 -12.22 -0.82
C ILE A 132 6.45 -11.29 -1.56
N GLY A 133 6.98 -10.43 -2.43
CA GLY A 133 6.23 -9.41 -3.16
C GLY A 133 5.81 -8.20 -2.33
N LEU A 134 5.31 -7.14 -3.00
CA LEU A 134 4.93 -5.89 -2.35
C LEU A 134 3.73 -6.10 -1.39
N PRO A 135 3.83 -5.70 -0.10
CA PRO A 135 2.70 -5.78 0.82
C PRO A 135 1.50 -4.95 0.36
N THR A 136 0.29 -5.52 0.43
CA THR A 136 -0.95 -4.82 0.03
C THR A 136 -1.17 -3.50 0.76
N PRO A 137 -0.95 -3.39 2.09
CA PRO A 137 -1.05 -2.11 2.78
C PRO A 137 -0.05 -1.07 2.26
N ALA A 138 1.20 -1.47 1.97
CA ALA A 138 2.20 -0.56 1.44
C ALA A 138 1.82 -0.04 0.04
N CYS A 139 1.33 -0.92 -0.82
CA CYS A 139 0.80 -0.55 -2.13
C CYS A 139 -0.34 0.46 -2.02
N ALA A 140 -1.33 0.18 -1.15
CA ALA A 140 -2.49 1.05 -0.93
C ALA A 140 -2.10 2.43 -0.39
N ILE A 141 -1.26 2.46 0.63
CA ILE A 141 -0.80 3.71 1.24
C ILE A 141 0.02 4.53 0.23
N PHE A 142 0.85 3.87 -0.60
CA PHE A 142 1.56 4.55 -1.69
C PHE A 142 0.59 5.24 -2.63
N TRP A 143 -0.35 4.50 -3.23
CA TRP A 143 -1.31 5.06 -4.19
C TRP A 143 -2.17 6.16 -3.59
N ALA A 144 -2.71 5.94 -2.40
CA ALA A 144 -3.54 6.90 -1.71
C ALA A 144 -2.77 8.19 -1.37
N SER A 145 -1.54 8.08 -0.86
CA SER A 145 -0.69 9.22 -0.54
C SER A 145 -0.20 9.95 -1.81
N PHE A 146 0.16 9.20 -2.86
CA PHE A 146 0.62 9.75 -4.13
C PHE A 146 -0.49 10.54 -4.83
N ILE A 147 -1.70 9.99 -4.94
CA ILE A 147 -2.83 10.67 -5.58
C ILE A 147 -3.25 11.89 -4.77
N SER A 148 -3.47 11.75 -3.46
CA SER A 148 -3.95 12.85 -2.61
C SER A 148 -2.98 14.04 -2.54
N SER A 149 -1.67 13.78 -2.71
CA SER A 149 -0.65 14.84 -2.64
C SER A 149 -0.26 15.44 -3.98
N SER A 150 -0.49 14.72 -5.08
CA SER A 150 0.03 15.07 -6.41
C SER A 150 -1.08 15.25 -7.45
N GLU A 151 -2.33 15.37 -7.04
CA GLU A 151 -3.51 15.50 -7.90
C GLU A 151 -3.32 16.57 -8.99
N ALA A 152 -2.92 17.79 -8.60
CA ALA A 152 -2.69 18.87 -9.54
C ALA A 152 -1.62 18.57 -10.62
N TYR A 153 -0.60 17.76 -10.28
CA TYR A 153 0.40 17.30 -11.23
C TYR A 153 -0.17 16.20 -12.13
N LEU A 154 -0.89 15.25 -11.56
CA LEU A 154 -1.44 14.09 -12.26
C LEU A 154 -2.49 14.48 -13.31
N VAL A 155 -3.24 15.53 -13.07
CA VAL A 155 -4.23 16.09 -14.03
C VAL A 155 -3.57 17.06 -15.02
N SER A 156 -2.31 17.45 -14.82
CA SER A 156 -1.61 18.39 -15.70
C SER A 156 -1.29 17.79 -17.08
N PRO A 157 -1.03 18.64 -18.10
CA PRO A 157 -0.64 18.17 -19.45
C PRO A 157 0.65 17.34 -19.51
N ARG A 158 1.44 17.31 -18.43
CA ARG A 158 2.70 16.56 -18.34
C ARG A 158 2.49 15.08 -18.04
N PHE A 159 1.31 14.71 -17.53
CA PHE A 159 0.96 13.34 -17.19
C PHE A 159 -0.22 12.87 -18.07
N ASN A 160 -0.27 11.59 -18.42
CA ASN A 160 -1.32 11.09 -19.31
C ASN A 160 -1.74 9.64 -18.96
N ALA A 161 -2.87 9.23 -19.51
CA ALA A 161 -3.48 7.92 -19.23
C ALA A 161 -2.55 6.70 -19.51
N PRO A 162 -1.75 6.64 -20.60
CA PRO A 162 -0.77 5.57 -20.77
C PRO A 162 0.27 5.45 -19.67
N PHE A 163 0.78 6.56 -19.14
CA PHE A 163 1.70 6.52 -18.00
C PHE A 163 1.02 6.00 -16.74
N LEU A 164 -0.23 6.44 -16.50
CA LEU A 164 -1.00 5.91 -15.38
C LEU A 164 -1.23 4.42 -15.50
N LEU A 165 -1.61 3.93 -16.71
CA LEU A 165 -1.79 2.52 -16.97
C LEU A 165 -0.50 1.71 -16.74
N ALA A 166 0.62 2.17 -17.30
CA ALA A 166 1.92 1.51 -17.12
C ALA A 166 2.30 1.43 -15.62
N PHE A 167 1.99 2.50 -14.87
CA PHE A 167 2.26 2.56 -13.45
C PHE A 167 1.37 1.60 -12.65
N VAL A 168 0.09 1.49 -12.97
CA VAL A 168 -0.83 0.49 -12.38
C VAL A 168 -0.33 -0.93 -12.66
N LEU A 169 0.02 -1.24 -13.92
CA LEU A 169 0.50 -2.57 -14.30
C LEU A 169 1.81 -2.94 -13.60
N MET A 170 2.70 -1.97 -13.42
CA MET A 170 3.93 -2.17 -12.65
C MET A 170 3.62 -2.57 -11.20
N PHE A 171 2.67 -1.90 -10.54
CA PHE A 171 2.27 -2.25 -9.17
C PHE A 171 1.56 -3.60 -9.09
N CYS A 172 0.71 -3.94 -10.08
CA CYS A 172 0.12 -5.27 -10.18
C CYS A 172 1.20 -6.36 -10.27
N PHE A 173 2.25 -6.12 -11.09
CA PHE A 173 3.38 -7.04 -11.17
C PHE A 173 4.15 -7.14 -9.83
N LEU A 174 4.40 -6.02 -9.15
CA LEU A 174 5.10 -6.01 -7.87
C LEU A 174 4.33 -6.76 -6.76
N LEU A 175 2.99 -6.70 -6.77
CA LEU A 175 2.15 -7.41 -5.82
C LEU A 175 2.32 -8.93 -5.89
N ILE A 176 2.45 -9.48 -7.11
CA ILE A 176 2.56 -10.95 -7.34
C ILE A 176 3.99 -11.43 -7.52
N SER A 177 4.97 -10.52 -7.62
CA SER A 177 6.37 -10.86 -7.82
C SER A 177 6.89 -11.73 -6.68
N GLU A 178 7.79 -12.64 -7.00
CA GLU A 178 8.50 -13.46 -6.00
C GLU A 178 9.76 -12.78 -5.46
N ILE A 179 9.82 -11.47 -5.57
CA ILE A 179 10.94 -10.67 -5.06
C ILE A 179 10.86 -10.70 -3.52
N PRO A 180 11.86 -11.26 -2.82
CA PRO A 180 11.85 -11.31 -1.36
C PRO A 180 11.92 -9.90 -0.82
N MET A 181 10.92 -9.41 -0.12
CA MET A 181 10.86 -8.07 0.43
C MET A 181 11.37 -8.02 1.88
N PHE A 182 12.11 -6.99 2.21
CA PHE A 182 12.71 -6.77 3.52
C PHE A 182 11.63 -6.80 4.60
N SER A 183 11.67 -7.80 5.47
CA SER A 183 10.91 -7.75 6.71
C SER A 183 11.53 -6.69 7.63
N MET A 184 10.73 -5.69 8.02
CA MET A 184 11.12 -4.71 9.07
C MET A 184 11.17 -5.34 10.48
N LYS A 185 11.05 -6.66 10.60
CA LYS A 185 11.18 -7.35 11.88
C LYS A 185 12.64 -7.33 12.30
N PHE A 186 12.95 -6.63 13.36
CA PHE A 186 14.24 -6.70 14.03
C PHE A 186 14.29 -7.99 14.85
N LYS A 187 15.00 -9.03 14.37
CA LYS A 187 15.18 -10.27 15.12
C LYS A 187 16.18 -10.10 16.29
N HIS A 188 17.22 -9.30 16.10
CA HIS A 188 18.20 -8.92 17.11
C HIS A 188 18.62 -7.47 16.93
N PHE A 189 18.81 -6.73 18.04
CA PHE A 189 19.27 -5.34 18.04
C PHE A 189 20.81 -5.32 18.02
N ASP A 190 21.43 -5.92 17.00
CA ASP A 190 22.88 -5.87 16.85
C ASP A 190 23.24 -4.89 15.73
N LEU A 191 23.72 -3.70 16.12
CA LEU A 191 24.17 -2.65 15.20
C LEU A 191 25.44 -3.01 14.41
N ARG A 192 26.05 -4.18 14.66
CA ARG A 192 27.22 -4.68 13.92
C ARG A 192 26.81 -5.44 12.66
N ASP A 193 25.55 -5.88 12.59
CA ASP A 193 25.03 -6.53 11.40
C ASP A 193 24.71 -5.50 10.31
N LYS A 194 25.30 -5.66 9.12
CA LYS A 194 25.11 -4.78 7.96
C LYS A 194 23.62 -4.64 7.57
N HIS A 195 22.85 -5.70 7.70
CA HIS A 195 21.42 -5.69 7.39
C HIS A 195 20.61 -4.85 8.38
N THR A 196 20.94 -4.94 9.68
CA THR A 196 20.35 -4.12 10.74
C THR A 196 20.70 -2.64 10.55
N LEU A 197 21.94 -2.35 10.15
CA LEU A 197 22.38 -0.98 9.88
C LEU A 197 21.64 -0.35 8.69
N VAL A 198 21.44 -1.11 7.60
CA VAL A 198 20.66 -0.65 6.43
C VAL A 198 19.20 -0.39 6.80
N LYS A 199 18.55 -1.29 7.56
CA LYS A 199 17.18 -1.10 8.05
C LYS A 199 17.04 0.16 8.89
N PHE A 200 17.99 0.35 9.83
CA PHE A 200 17.99 1.52 10.70
C PHE A 200 18.25 2.82 9.94
N GLY A 201 19.20 2.81 9.00
CA GLY A 201 19.46 3.94 8.09
C GLY A 201 18.21 4.29 7.26
N PHE A 202 17.52 3.30 6.72
CA PHE A 202 16.28 3.50 5.99
C PHE A 202 15.18 4.17 6.84
N VAL A 203 14.98 3.70 8.09
CA VAL A 203 14.01 4.31 9.02
C VAL A 203 14.36 5.76 9.31
N LEU A 204 15.67 6.07 9.53
CA LEU A 204 16.13 7.44 9.76
C LEU A 204 15.88 8.34 8.54
N VAL A 205 16.12 7.85 7.31
CA VAL A 205 15.86 8.60 6.08
C VAL A 205 14.36 8.86 5.92
N CYS A 206 13.51 7.86 6.15
CA CYS A 206 12.05 8.04 6.11
C CYS A 206 11.57 9.05 7.17
N ALA A 207 12.08 8.95 8.40
CA ALA A 207 11.77 9.94 9.44
C ALA A 207 12.21 11.35 9.03
N GLY A 208 13.40 11.50 8.45
CA GLY A 208 13.89 12.77 7.90
C GLY A 208 12.97 13.33 6.80
N ILE A 209 12.55 12.51 5.85
CA ILE A 209 11.62 12.90 4.78
C ILE A 209 10.30 13.40 5.37
N LEU A 210 9.73 12.69 6.34
CA LEU A 210 8.47 13.08 6.99
C LEU A 210 8.61 14.39 7.77
N VAL A 211 9.71 14.57 8.51
CA VAL A 211 9.97 15.82 9.24
C VAL A 211 10.14 16.99 8.27
N ILE A 212 10.94 16.83 7.21
CA ILE A 212 11.16 17.88 6.20
C ILE A 212 9.83 18.21 5.50
N SER A 213 9.03 17.20 5.13
CA SER A 213 7.71 17.40 4.53
C SER A 213 6.76 18.16 5.46
N GLY A 214 6.78 17.84 6.76
CA GLY A 214 5.99 18.56 7.76
C GLY A 214 6.44 20.00 7.96
N MET A 215 7.75 20.25 7.99
CA MET A 215 8.32 21.60 8.15
C MET A 215 8.15 22.47 6.90
N ALA A 216 8.19 21.88 5.72
CA ALA A 216 7.99 22.58 4.44
C ALA A 216 6.50 22.84 4.14
N ALA A 217 5.59 22.40 5.00
CA ALA A 217 4.16 22.58 4.82
C ALA A 217 3.75 24.04 5.05
N GLU A 218 3.08 24.62 4.07
CA GLU A 218 2.39 25.89 4.25
C GLU A 218 1.21 25.75 5.21
N SER A 219 0.87 26.83 5.90
CA SER A 219 -0.27 26.86 6.82
C SER A 219 -1.55 26.44 6.10
N GLY A 220 -2.15 25.32 6.51
CA GLY A 220 -3.36 24.73 5.90
C GLY A 220 -3.13 23.51 5.00
N HIS A 221 -1.89 23.21 4.56
CA HIS A 221 -1.57 22.09 3.66
C HIS A 221 -0.69 21.00 4.31
N VAL A 222 -0.62 20.96 5.63
CA VAL A 222 0.24 20.02 6.37
C VAL A 222 -0.05 18.55 6.00
N LEU A 223 -1.32 18.17 5.91
CA LEU A 223 -1.70 16.79 5.57
C LEU A 223 -1.26 16.39 4.15
N GLN A 224 -1.36 17.30 3.18
CA GLN A 224 -0.88 17.04 1.82
C GLN A 224 0.64 16.95 1.75
N SER A 225 1.36 17.76 2.51
CA SER A 225 2.82 17.68 2.59
C SER A 225 3.28 16.39 3.26
N LEU A 226 2.62 15.96 4.33
CA LEU A 226 2.89 14.67 4.96
C LEU A 226 2.58 13.49 4.05
N SER A 227 1.48 13.55 3.27
CA SER A 227 1.17 12.51 2.29
C SER A 227 2.22 12.42 1.19
N LYS A 228 2.78 13.54 0.70
CA LYS A 228 3.95 13.54 -0.21
C LYS A 228 5.15 12.85 0.42
N GLY A 229 5.48 13.18 1.66
CA GLY A 229 6.56 12.55 2.39
C GLY A 229 6.37 11.04 2.49
N LEU A 230 5.16 10.59 2.80
CA LEU A 230 4.84 9.17 2.93
C LEU A 230 4.94 8.44 1.58
N ALA A 231 4.41 9.03 0.49
CA ALA A 231 4.57 8.50 -0.85
C ALA A 231 6.06 8.36 -1.22
N GLY A 232 6.88 9.36 -0.89
CA GLY A 232 8.33 9.34 -1.08
C GLY A 232 9.02 8.23 -0.30
N CYS A 233 8.65 8.01 0.95
CA CYS A 233 9.20 6.93 1.78
C CYS A 233 8.90 5.54 1.19
N ILE A 234 7.66 5.31 0.77
CA ILE A 234 7.27 4.01 0.19
C ILE A 234 7.88 3.82 -1.19
N GLY A 235 7.95 4.89 -2.01
CA GLY A 235 8.64 4.88 -3.30
C GLY A 235 10.13 4.54 -3.14
N LEU A 236 10.79 5.13 -2.16
CA LEU A 236 12.19 4.83 -1.81
C LEU A 236 12.33 3.37 -1.35
N TYR A 237 11.40 2.86 -0.54
CA TYR A 237 11.35 1.47 -0.13
C TYR A 237 11.31 0.53 -1.34
N ILE A 238 10.40 0.77 -2.28
CA ILE A 238 10.26 -0.03 -3.51
C ILE A 238 11.53 0.07 -4.37
N ALA A 239 12.07 1.27 -4.57
CA ALA A 239 13.25 1.50 -5.38
C ALA A 239 14.49 0.81 -4.80
N THR A 240 14.75 0.97 -3.50
CA THR A 240 15.86 0.31 -2.79
C THR A 240 15.78 -1.19 -2.97
N TYR A 241 14.58 -1.72 -2.92
CA TYR A 241 14.30 -3.13 -3.03
C TYR A 241 14.61 -3.68 -4.41
N LEU A 242 14.11 -3.00 -5.46
CA LEU A 242 14.39 -3.37 -6.86
C LEU A 242 15.89 -3.32 -7.15
N VAL A 243 16.59 -2.29 -6.63
CA VAL A 243 18.05 -2.16 -6.80
C VAL A 243 18.80 -3.32 -6.12
N MET A 244 18.42 -3.68 -4.90
CA MET A 244 19.05 -4.80 -4.17
C MET A 244 18.82 -6.14 -4.88
N HIS A 245 17.62 -6.34 -5.42
CA HIS A 245 17.29 -7.55 -6.19
C HIS A 245 18.13 -7.65 -7.47
N VAL A 246 18.21 -6.56 -8.25
CA VAL A 246 19.01 -6.50 -9.49
C VAL A 246 20.51 -6.64 -9.21
N ALA A 247 20.99 -6.09 -8.08
CA ALA A 247 22.39 -6.19 -7.65
C ALA A 247 22.77 -7.60 -7.10
N GLY A 248 21.81 -8.53 -7.03
CA GLY A 248 22.07 -9.90 -6.48
C GLY A 248 22.33 -9.91 -4.98
N ILE A 249 22.04 -8.80 -4.26
CA ILE A 249 22.23 -8.66 -2.80
C ILE A 249 20.98 -9.18 -2.07
N SER A 250 20.15 -9.99 -2.73
CA SER A 250 18.95 -10.52 -2.10
C SER A 250 19.36 -11.58 -1.05
N SER A 251 18.74 -11.52 0.12
CA SER A 251 19.08 -12.28 1.33
C SER A 251 18.84 -13.79 1.17
N GLN A 252 19.61 -14.46 0.31
CA GLN A 252 19.69 -15.94 0.30
C GLN A 252 20.58 -16.50 1.43
N ASN A 253 21.21 -15.63 2.24
CA ASN A 253 22.17 -16.08 3.26
C ASN A 253 21.54 -16.44 4.60
N ASP A 254 20.23 -16.25 4.82
CA ASP A 254 19.59 -16.58 6.10
C ASP A 254 18.91 -17.96 6.12
N VAL A 255 19.11 -18.80 5.10
CA VAL A 255 18.53 -20.18 5.03
C VAL A 255 19.50 -21.25 5.50
N ASN A 256 20.77 -20.91 5.76
CA ASN A 256 21.83 -21.88 6.10
C ASN A 256 22.45 -21.70 7.50
N GLU A 257 21.77 -21.05 8.46
CA GLU A 257 22.16 -21.10 9.88
C GLU A 257 21.01 -21.54 10.78
#